data_cbcd7257222b395febfd5ea8c50dadc2
#
_entry.id   cbcd7257222b395febfd5ea8c50dadc2
#
_cell.length_a   1.000
_cell.length_b   1.000
_cell.length_c   1.000
_cell.angle_alpha   90.00
_cell.angle_beta   90.00
_cell.angle_gamma   90.00
#
_symmetry.space_group_name_H-M   'P 1'
#
loop_
_entity.id
_entity.type
_entity.pdbx_description
1 polymer ?
#
loop_
_entity_poly.entity_id
_entity_poly.type
_entity_poly.pdbx_seq_one_letter_code
_entity_poly.pdbx_strand_id
1 'polypeptide(L)'
;MDHSAVRVQELNPAKLAMLFLKQFGMSKVAKGETVMLVSDLQTRREFIAAAFAACDELGADAYEMCVNSVPSWTKVGVPTIGQCKGTLEAAKAADLIVVFHVPLFTRWLKDVMDGGVRVLLIIDAPDDLEQLMSPPGLKEAVLYGDGLYKKTREVRVTSEAGTDLTYSCGEYPVMSQWGIADEPGHFDHWGGGHIHTFPNEGSANGTVVFQPGDIVILPYCRYV
;
A
#
# COMPACT_ATOMS: atom_id res chain seq x y z
N MET A 1 3.42 -32.97 23.51
CA MET A 1 3.16 -31.85 22.61
C MET A 1 3.62 -30.62 23.36
N ASP A 2 4.74 -30.09 22.93
CA ASP A 2 5.30 -28.87 23.53
C ASP A 2 4.51 -27.67 22.98
N HIS A 3 3.65 -27.13 23.83
CA HIS A 3 3.02 -25.85 23.56
C HIS A 3 4.06 -24.78 23.85
N SER A 4 4.98 -24.59 22.90
CA SER A 4 5.84 -23.42 22.90
C SER A 4 4.94 -22.19 23.01
N ALA A 5 5.05 -21.49 24.14
CA ALA A 5 4.32 -20.29 24.43
C ALA A 5 4.42 -19.37 23.21
N VAL A 6 3.26 -19.01 22.66
CA VAL A 6 3.17 -17.90 21.71
C VAL A 6 3.80 -16.72 22.45
N ARG A 7 5.01 -16.36 22.08
CA ARG A 7 5.62 -15.13 22.58
C ARG A 7 4.76 -14.01 22.03
N VAL A 8 3.94 -13.43 22.88
CA VAL A 8 3.39 -12.12 22.65
C VAL A 8 4.60 -11.20 22.66
N GLN A 9 5.12 -10.85 21.49
CA GLN A 9 6.16 -9.85 21.40
C GLN A 9 5.54 -8.56 21.93
N GLU A 10 6.05 -8.08 23.05
CA GLU A 10 5.64 -6.79 23.58
C GLU A 10 5.98 -5.72 22.56
N LEU A 11 4.95 -5.08 22.05
CA LEU A 11 5.10 -3.96 21.15
C LEU A 11 5.86 -2.85 21.87
N ASN A 12 7.02 -2.46 21.35
CA ASN A 12 7.77 -1.34 21.91
C ASN A 12 7.28 -0.04 21.31
N PRO A 13 6.47 0.79 22.05
CA PRO A 13 5.88 2.01 21.50
C PRO A 13 6.92 3.02 21.03
N ALA A 14 8.05 3.12 21.71
CA ALA A 14 9.13 4.05 21.33
C ALA A 14 9.77 3.63 20.01
N LYS A 15 10.03 2.33 19.81
CA LYS A 15 10.54 1.80 18.55
C LYS A 15 9.54 2.06 17.42
N LEU A 16 8.25 1.82 17.66
CA LEU A 16 7.21 2.04 16.68
C LEU A 16 7.12 3.52 16.28
N ALA A 17 7.15 4.45 17.23
CA ALA A 17 7.16 5.88 16.95
C ALA A 17 8.37 6.29 16.10
N MET A 18 9.56 5.74 16.37
CA MET A 18 10.76 5.99 15.56
C MET A 18 10.63 5.45 14.13
N LEU A 19 10.01 4.30 13.95
CA LEU A 19 9.76 3.73 12.61
C LEU A 19 8.81 4.62 11.81
N PHE A 20 7.71 5.08 12.44
CA PHE A 20 6.78 6.00 11.79
C PHE A 20 7.43 7.34 11.46
N LEU A 21 8.21 7.90 12.38
CA LEU A 21 8.97 9.13 12.15
C LEU A 21 9.88 9.01 10.92
N LYS A 22 10.63 7.91 10.83
CA LYS A 22 11.50 7.64 9.68
C LYS A 22 10.71 7.48 8.39
N GLN A 23 9.62 6.70 8.41
CA GLN A 23 8.75 6.47 7.24
C GLN A 23 8.13 7.76 6.73
N PHE A 24 7.59 8.59 7.64
CA PHE A 24 6.98 9.87 7.28
C PHE A 24 8.01 10.88 6.78
N GLY A 25 9.20 10.90 7.37
CA GLY A 25 10.31 11.71 6.86
C GLY A 25 10.73 11.31 5.44
N MET A 26 10.84 10.00 5.14
CA MET A 26 11.09 9.51 3.78
C MET A 26 9.94 9.84 2.83
N SER A 27 8.70 9.81 3.30
CA SER A 27 7.51 10.25 2.54
C SER A 27 7.39 11.78 2.43
N LYS A 28 8.42 12.52 2.84
CA LYS A 28 8.51 14.00 2.77
C LYS A 28 7.40 14.72 3.53
N VAL A 29 6.93 14.15 4.64
CA VAL A 29 6.05 14.88 5.54
C VAL A 29 6.82 16.07 6.11
N ALA A 30 6.23 17.25 6.00
CA ALA A 30 6.87 18.51 6.36
C ALA A 30 6.00 19.38 7.26
N LYS A 31 6.63 20.36 7.88
CA LYS A 31 5.96 21.33 8.73
C LYS A 31 4.82 22.06 8.01
N GLY A 32 3.65 22.04 8.62
CA GLY A 32 2.44 22.70 8.11
C GLY A 32 1.64 21.89 7.10
N GLU A 33 2.09 20.67 6.76
CA GLU A 33 1.26 19.74 6.00
C GLU A 33 0.14 19.16 6.86
N THR A 34 -0.97 18.83 6.23
CA THR A 34 -2.11 18.16 6.84
C THR A 34 -2.06 16.66 6.54
N VAL A 35 -1.93 15.84 7.58
CA VAL A 35 -1.90 14.37 7.48
C VAL A 35 -3.22 13.81 8.01
N MET A 36 -3.94 13.10 7.14
CA MET A 36 -5.18 12.41 7.50
C MET A 36 -4.90 10.93 7.77
N LEU A 37 -5.19 10.47 8.97
CA LEU A 37 -5.08 9.07 9.36
C LEU A 37 -6.44 8.40 9.18
N VAL A 38 -6.56 7.46 8.22
CA VAL A 38 -7.81 6.74 7.97
C VAL A 38 -7.72 5.38 8.64
N SER A 39 -8.46 5.24 9.72
CA SER A 39 -8.54 4.02 10.53
C SER A 39 -9.92 3.38 10.46
N ASP A 40 -10.03 2.17 10.96
CA ASP A 40 -11.28 1.49 11.27
C ASP A 40 -11.25 0.90 12.69
N LEU A 41 -12.33 0.23 13.11
CA LEU A 41 -12.44 -0.35 14.46
C LEU A 41 -11.44 -1.51 14.71
N GLN A 42 -10.79 -2.05 13.68
CA GLN A 42 -9.79 -3.11 13.78
C GLN A 42 -8.37 -2.56 13.75
N THR A 43 -8.20 -1.29 13.43
CA THR A 43 -6.89 -0.63 13.36
C THR A 43 -6.23 -0.62 14.74
N ARG A 44 -4.97 -1.04 14.79
CA ARG A 44 -4.17 -1.02 16.02
C ARG A 44 -3.99 0.41 16.51
N ARG A 45 -4.43 0.68 17.73
CA ARG A 45 -4.36 2.03 18.32
C ARG A 45 -2.92 2.53 18.49
N GLU A 46 -1.97 1.62 18.62
CA GLU A 46 -0.55 1.90 18.69
C GLU A 46 -0.01 2.52 17.38
N PHE A 47 -0.56 2.13 16.22
CA PHE A 47 -0.22 2.73 14.93
C PHE A 47 -0.67 4.18 14.86
N ILE A 48 -1.88 4.44 15.32
CA ILE A 48 -2.45 5.79 15.35
C ILE A 48 -1.63 6.68 16.29
N ALA A 49 -1.28 6.18 17.49
CA ALA A 49 -0.43 6.93 18.43
C ALA A 49 0.96 7.22 17.85
N ALA A 50 1.58 6.23 17.19
CA ALA A 50 2.88 6.40 16.55
C ALA A 50 2.84 7.39 15.37
N ALA A 51 1.76 7.36 14.57
CA ALA A 51 1.56 8.29 13.48
C ALA A 51 1.40 9.74 13.96
N PHE A 52 0.59 9.96 15.00
CA PHE A 52 0.47 11.30 15.63
C PHE A 52 1.80 11.79 16.17
N ALA A 53 2.54 10.95 16.90
CA ALA A 53 3.85 11.32 17.43
C ALA A 53 4.84 11.70 16.31
N ALA A 54 4.82 10.97 15.20
CA ALA A 54 5.66 11.26 14.04
C ALA A 54 5.27 12.60 13.37
N CYS A 55 3.99 12.89 13.23
CA CYS A 55 3.51 14.15 12.67
C CYS A 55 3.89 15.34 13.58
N ASP A 56 3.72 15.21 14.90
CA ASP A 56 4.10 16.24 15.88
C ASP A 56 5.59 16.56 15.79
N GLU A 57 6.45 15.55 15.77
CA GLU A 57 7.91 15.74 15.65
C GLU A 57 8.31 16.40 14.31
N LEU A 58 7.60 16.11 13.23
CA LEU A 58 7.83 16.71 11.91
C LEU A 58 7.17 18.08 11.75
N GLY A 59 6.33 18.49 12.71
CA GLY A 59 5.60 19.74 12.69
C GLY A 59 4.44 19.79 11.71
N ALA A 60 3.89 18.62 11.36
CA ALA A 60 2.70 18.47 10.53
C ALA A 60 1.44 18.42 11.39
N ASP A 61 0.34 18.96 10.87
CA ASP A 61 -0.98 18.88 11.52
C ASP A 61 -1.62 17.54 11.14
N ALA A 62 -2.06 16.75 12.14
CA ALA A 62 -2.67 15.46 11.89
C ALA A 62 -4.04 15.32 12.54
N TYR A 63 -4.92 14.56 11.89
CA TYR A 63 -6.19 14.15 12.46
C TYR A 63 -6.55 12.71 12.03
N GLU A 64 -7.38 12.07 12.85
CA GLU A 64 -7.88 10.72 12.55
C GLU A 64 -9.32 10.77 12.05
N MET A 65 -9.59 10.04 10.96
CA MET A 65 -10.93 9.70 10.50
C MET A 65 -11.15 8.20 10.68
N CYS A 66 -11.90 7.83 11.73
CA CYS A 66 -12.27 6.45 11.95
C CYS A 66 -13.53 6.13 11.15
N VAL A 67 -13.47 5.14 10.29
CA VAL A 67 -14.57 4.67 9.45
C VAL A 67 -15.10 3.32 9.93
N ASN A 68 -16.22 2.88 9.37
CA ASN A 68 -16.72 1.53 9.65
C ASN A 68 -15.70 0.47 9.25
N SER A 69 -15.62 -0.61 10.04
CA SER A 69 -14.71 -1.72 9.75
C SER A 69 -14.89 -2.25 8.34
N VAL A 70 -13.79 -2.31 7.62
CA VAL A 70 -13.75 -2.91 6.29
C VAL A 70 -13.51 -4.40 6.45
N PRO A 71 -14.35 -5.26 5.85
CA PRO A 71 -14.08 -6.70 5.86
C PRO A 71 -12.70 -6.94 5.23
N SER A 72 -11.77 -7.47 6.04
CA SER A 72 -10.42 -7.74 5.58
C SER A 72 -10.44 -8.67 4.35
N TRP A 73 -9.66 -8.34 3.34
CA TRP A 73 -9.32 -9.16 2.17
C TRP A 73 -10.49 -9.72 1.32
N THR A 74 -11.71 -9.80 1.85
CA THR A 74 -12.85 -10.42 1.15
C THR A 74 -13.65 -9.45 0.28
N LYS A 75 -13.45 -8.14 0.45
CA LYS A 75 -14.17 -7.11 -0.31
C LYS A 75 -13.25 -5.95 -0.66
N VAL A 76 -12.39 -6.17 -1.63
CA VAL A 76 -11.63 -5.09 -2.27
C VAL A 76 -12.63 -4.17 -3.00
N GLY A 77 -12.37 -2.87 -2.96
CA GLY A 77 -13.25 -1.87 -3.59
C GLY A 77 -14.40 -1.39 -2.73
N VAL A 78 -14.46 -1.75 -1.42
CA VAL A 78 -15.45 -1.19 -0.51
C VAL A 78 -15.12 0.29 -0.25
N PRO A 79 -16.00 1.22 -0.62
CA PRO A 79 -15.74 2.63 -0.36
C PRO A 79 -15.87 2.90 1.15
N THR A 80 -14.82 3.46 1.74
CA THR A 80 -14.80 3.88 3.15
C THR A 80 -14.93 5.39 3.27
N ILE A 81 -14.41 6.10 2.30
CA ILE A 81 -14.48 7.55 2.14
C ILE A 81 -15.54 7.89 1.08
N GLY A 82 -16.30 8.97 1.29
CA GLY A 82 -17.32 9.43 0.37
C GLY A 82 -18.72 8.89 0.66
N GLN A 83 -18.88 7.92 1.57
CA GLN A 83 -20.21 7.46 2.02
C GLN A 83 -20.89 8.47 2.95
N CYS A 84 -20.14 9.05 3.86
CA CYS A 84 -20.62 10.15 4.71
C CYS A 84 -20.31 11.50 4.06
N LYS A 85 -21.23 12.46 4.23
CA LYS A 85 -21.05 13.82 3.70
C LYS A 85 -19.77 14.45 4.29
N GLY A 86 -18.99 15.10 3.45
CA GLY A 86 -17.79 15.82 3.83
C GLY A 86 -16.53 14.95 3.97
N THR A 87 -16.63 13.62 4.02
CA THR A 87 -15.44 12.77 4.18
C THR A 87 -14.52 12.81 2.95
N LEU A 88 -15.08 12.86 1.75
CA LEU A 88 -14.29 12.99 0.53
C LEU A 88 -13.62 14.36 0.42
N GLU A 89 -14.32 15.41 0.79
CA GLU A 89 -13.76 16.76 0.77
C GLU A 89 -12.63 16.93 1.80
N ALA A 90 -12.79 16.33 2.98
CA ALA A 90 -11.73 16.28 3.98
C ALA A 90 -10.50 15.50 3.46
N ALA A 91 -10.71 14.38 2.78
CA ALA A 91 -9.65 13.59 2.17
C ALA A 91 -8.91 14.36 1.06
N LYS A 92 -9.63 15.10 0.23
CA LYS A 92 -9.03 15.96 -0.82
C LYS A 92 -8.25 17.16 -0.29
N ALA A 93 -8.53 17.58 0.95
CA ALA A 93 -7.85 18.71 1.59
C ALA A 93 -6.56 18.29 2.31
N ALA A 94 -6.25 17.02 2.41
CA ALA A 94 -5.02 16.52 3.02
C ALA A 94 -3.85 16.57 2.03
N ASP A 95 -2.64 16.71 2.54
CA ASP A 95 -1.39 16.57 1.77
C ASP A 95 -0.93 15.11 1.71
N LEU A 96 -1.16 14.37 2.80
CA LEU A 96 -0.91 12.94 2.89
C LEU A 96 -2.10 12.24 3.57
N ILE A 97 -2.54 11.14 3.00
CA ILE A 97 -3.46 10.21 3.65
C ILE A 97 -2.68 8.96 4.03
N VAL A 98 -2.72 8.60 5.31
CA VAL A 98 -2.21 7.31 5.81
C VAL A 98 -3.41 6.41 6.06
N VAL A 99 -3.50 5.29 5.35
CA VAL A 99 -4.64 4.39 5.45
C VAL A 99 -4.22 3.05 6.05
N PHE A 100 -4.97 2.59 7.06
CA PHE A 100 -4.68 1.35 7.81
C PHE A 100 -5.56 0.16 7.41
N HIS A 101 -6.18 0.24 6.25
CA HIS A 101 -6.93 -0.84 5.61
C HIS A 101 -6.80 -0.71 4.09
N VAL A 102 -7.04 -1.78 3.35
CA VAL A 102 -6.82 -1.80 1.89
C VAL A 102 -7.84 -0.92 1.17
N PRO A 103 -7.43 0.22 0.58
CA PRO A 103 -8.33 1.15 -0.12
C PRO A 103 -8.43 0.87 -1.63
N LEU A 104 -7.77 -0.18 -2.13
CA LEU A 104 -7.59 -0.43 -3.55
C LEU A 104 -8.92 -0.56 -4.31
N PHE A 105 -8.93 -0.12 -5.57
CA PHE A 105 -10.06 -0.16 -6.49
C PHE A 105 -11.28 0.64 -6.03
N THR A 106 -11.07 1.67 -5.21
CA THR A 106 -12.12 2.60 -4.82
C THR A 106 -12.04 3.90 -5.61
N ARG A 107 -13.19 4.48 -5.91
CA ARG A 107 -13.26 5.74 -6.63
C ARG A 107 -12.61 6.88 -5.86
N TRP A 108 -12.81 6.92 -4.55
CA TRP A 108 -12.27 7.99 -3.71
C TRP A 108 -10.73 8.04 -3.73
N LEU A 109 -10.07 6.86 -3.76
CA LEU A 109 -8.61 6.79 -3.85
C LEU A 109 -8.10 7.48 -5.12
N LYS A 110 -8.74 7.17 -6.26
CA LYS A 110 -8.42 7.82 -7.53
C LYS A 110 -8.66 9.33 -7.46
N ASP A 111 -9.81 9.75 -6.95
CA ASP A 111 -10.20 11.18 -6.89
C ASP A 111 -9.23 12.01 -6.05
N VAL A 112 -8.70 11.49 -4.92
CA VAL A 112 -7.70 12.19 -4.10
C VAL A 112 -6.33 12.22 -4.77
N MET A 113 -5.92 11.12 -5.38
CA MET A 113 -4.63 11.03 -6.11
C MET A 113 -4.61 11.96 -7.34
N ASP A 114 -5.70 12.02 -8.09
CA ASP A 114 -5.85 12.96 -9.21
C ASP A 114 -5.74 14.43 -8.75
N GLY A 115 -6.09 14.70 -7.49
CA GLY A 115 -5.90 16.00 -6.83
C GLY A 115 -4.49 16.26 -6.30
N GLY A 116 -3.59 15.31 -6.43
CA GLY A 116 -2.20 15.41 -5.97
C GLY A 116 -1.97 14.94 -4.53
N VAL A 117 -2.99 14.46 -3.83
CA VAL A 117 -2.84 13.92 -2.47
C VAL A 117 -2.00 12.64 -2.50
N ARG A 118 -1.00 12.56 -1.63
CA ARG A 118 -0.19 11.34 -1.45
C ARG A 118 -0.93 10.35 -0.58
N VAL A 119 -0.80 9.06 -0.85
CA VAL A 119 -1.47 8.03 -0.05
C VAL A 119 -0.49 6.93 0.34
N LEU A 120 -0.37 6.66 1.64
CA LEU A 120 0.48 5.61 2.21
C LEU A 120 -0.38 4.55 2.89
N LEU A 121 -0.29 3.32 2.43
CA LEU A 121 -0.94 2.15 3.04
C LEU A 121 -0.03 1.53 4.10
N ILE A 122 -0.57 1.26 5.29
CA ILE A 122 0.13 0.56 6.39
C ILE A 122 -0.79 -0.51 6.95
N ILE A 123 -0.55 -1.77 6.60
CA ILE A 123 -1.39 -2.91 7.01
C ILE A 123 -0.60 -4.06 7.62
N ASP A 124 0.72 -4.01 7.56
CA ASP A 124 1.58 -5.09 8.02
C ASP A 124 1.67 -5.13 9.56
N ALA A 125 2.15 -6.26 10.07
CA ALA A 125 2.32 -6.41 11.50
C ALA A 125 3.45 -5.48 12.01
N PRO A 126 3.36 -4.99 13.26
CA PRO A 126 4.37 -4.08 13.82
C PRO A 126 5.80 -4.61 13.75
N ASP A 127 5.94 -5.93 13.90
CA ASP A 127 7.24 -6.60 13.89
C ASP A 127 7.89 -6.63 12.50
N ASP A 128 7.09 -6.52 11.45
CA ASP A 128 7.56 -6.57 10.06
C ASP A 128 7.97 -5.18 9.54
N LEU A 129 7.43 -4.10 10.12
CA LEU A 129 7.62 -2.74 9.61
C LEU A 129 9.08 -2.32 9.48
N GLU A 130 9.95 -2.78 10.38
CA GLU A 130 11.38 -2.47 10.30
C GLU A 130 12.04 -3.11 9.08
N GLN A 131 11.69 -4.36 8.79
CA GLN A 131 12.22 -5.11 7.64
C GLN A 131 11.66 -4.59 6.32
N LEU A 132 10.45 -4.02 6.37
CA LEU A 132 9.75 -3.46 5.21
C LEU A 132 10.16 -2.02 4.90
N MET A 133 11.08 -1.42 5.67
CA MET A 133 11.59 -0.09 5.36
C MET A 133 12.34 -0.09 4.03
N SER A 134 11.99 0.88 3.18
CA SER A 134 12.61 1.03 1.85
C SER A 134 14.12 1.25 1.96
N PRO A 135 14.94 0.36 1.40
CA PRO A 135 16.39 0.56 1.39
C PRO A 135 16.78 1.68 0.41
N PRO A 136 17.94 2.30 0.60
CA PRO A 136 18.48 3.27 -0.36
C PRO A 136 18.57 2.68 -1.77
N GLY A 137 18.16 3.45 -2.78
CA GLY A 137 18.19 3.03 -4.19
C GLY A 137 16.97 2.22 -4.66
N LEU A 138 16.04 1.86 -3.76
CA LEU A 138 14.86 1.11 -4.16
C LEU A 138 13.98 1.88 -5.14
N LYS A 139 13.75 3.16 -4.88
CA LYS A 139 12.96 4.02 -5.78
C LYS A 139 13.53 4.05 -7.20
N GLU A 140 14.84 4.27 -7.31
CA GLU A 140 15.55 4.31 -8.58
C GLU A 140 15.45 2.97 -9.32
N ALA A 141 15.59 1.85 -8.61
CA ALA A 141 15.45 0.51 -9.19
C ALA A 141 14.03 0.25 -9.69
N VAL A 142 13.01 0.64 -8.90
CA VAL A 142 11.60 0.51 -9.30
C VAL A 142 11.29 1.39 -10.51
N LEU A 143 11.72 2.66 -10.51
CA LEU A 143 11.50 3.57 -11.64
C LEU A 143 12.23 3.10 -12.92
N TYR A 144 13.40 2.50 -12.80
CA TYR A 144 14.09 1.88 -13.93
C TYR A 144 13.25 0.73 -14.51
N GLY A 145 12.78 -0.17 -13.66
CA GLY A 145 11.92 -1.28 -14.07
C GLY A 145 10.58 -0.81 -14.65
N ASP A 146 9.95 0.20 -14.07
CA ASP A 146 8.74 0.85 -14.60
C ASP A 146 8.96 1.33 -16.04
N GLY A 147 10.09 1.99 -16.30
CA GLY A 147 10.46 2.46 -17.64
C GLY A 147 10.65 1.32 -18.65
N LEU A 148 11.11 0.15 -18.21
CA LEU A 148 11.17 -1.06 -19.04
C LEU A 148 9.77 -1.61 -19.30
N TYR A 149 8.95 -1.75 -18.26
CA TYR A 149 7.62 -2.34 -18.34
C TYR A 149 6.68 -1.53 -19.25
N LYS A 150 6.74 -0.20 -19.20
CA LYS A 150 5.97 0.70 -20.09
C LYS A 150 6.26 0.48 -21.58
N LYS A 151 7.43 -0.03 -21.91
CA LYS A 151 7.83 -0.37 -23.30
C LYS A 151 7.52 -1.81 -23.68
N THR A 152 7.21 -2.66 -22.71
CA THR A 152 6.94 -4.08 -22.91
C THR A 152 5.56 -4.25 -23.55
N ARG A 153 5.45 -5.16 -24.51
CA ARG A 153 4.18 -5.53 -25.17
C ARG A 153 3.79 -6.97 -24.93
N GLU A 154 4.78 -7.81 -24.66
CA GLU A 154 4.58 -9.22 -24.35
C GLU A 154 5.46 -9.65 -23.20
N VAL A 155 4.93 -10.48 -22.35
CA VAL A 155 5.62 -11.08 -21.20
C VAL A 155 5.51 -12.59 -21.31
N ARG A 156 6.64 -13.28 -21.14
CA ARG A 156 6.69 -14.74 -20.97
C ARG A 156 7.27 -15.06 -19.60
N VAL A 157 6.56 -15.89 -18.85
CA VAL A 157 6.97 -16.35 -17.52
C VAL A 157 7.26 -17.85 -17.61
N THR A 158 8.45 -18.25 -17.22
CA THR A 158 8.86 -19.65 -17.21
C THR A 158 9.47 -20.05 -15.88
N SER A 159 9.33 -21.31 -15.49
CA SER A 159 10.02 -21.89 -14.33
C SER A 159 10.49 -23.31 -14.62
N GLU A 160 11.46 -23.78 -13.84
CA GLU A 160 11.93 -25.18 -13.93
C GLU A 160 10.84 -26.20 -13.56
N ALA A 161 9.83 -25.78 -12.77
CA ALA A 161 8.68 -26.62 -12.43
C ALA A 161 7.73 -26.85 -13.61
N GLY A 162 7.93 -26.17 -14.75
CA GLY A 162 7.11 -26.34 -15.96
C GLY A 162 6.10 -25.21 -16.18
N THR A 163 6.17 -24.11 -15.45
CA THR A 163 5.41 -22.92 -15.82
C THR A 163 5.90 -22.40 -17.17
N ASP A 164 4.97 -22.17 -18.09
CA ASP A 164 5.20 -21.48 -19.35
C ASP A 164 3.92 -20.71 -19.71
N LEU A 165 3.91 -19.42 -19.38
CA LEU A 165 2.80 -18.50 -19.54
C LEU A 165 3.24 -17.32 -20.39
N THR A 166 2.47 -16.99 -21.40
CA THR A 166 2.66 -15.79 -22.22
C THR A 166 1.41 -14.93 -22.18
N TYR A 167 1.57 -13.62 -22.11
CA TYR A 167 0.48 -12.66 -22.22
C TYR A 167 0.96 -11.34 -22.83
N SER A 168 0.06 -10.64 -23.49
CA SER A 168 0.32 -9.26 -23.92
C SER A 168 -0.06 -8.25 -22.83
N CYS A 169 0.58 -7.09 -22.86
CA CYS A 169 0.31 -5.98 -21.95
C CYS A 169 0.37 -4.65 -22.70
N GLY A 170 -0.07 -3.57 -22.04
CA GLY A 170 -0.05 -2.22 -22.59
C GLY A 170 -1.42 -1.55 -22.68
N GLU A 171 -2.52 -2.26 -22.44
CA GLU A 171 -3.86 -1.68 -22.31
C GLU A 171 -4.08 -1.07 -20.93
N TYR A 172 -3.40 -1.58 -19.92
CA TYR A 172 -3.49 -1.12 -18.54
C TYR A 172 -2.25 -0.33 -18.12
N PRO A 173 -2.40 0.63 -17.21
CA PRO A 173 -1.26 1.39 -16.70
C PRO A 173 -0.30 0.47 -15.93
N VAL A 174 0.98 0.82 -15.96
CA VAL A 174 1.98 0.25 -15.06
C VAL A 174 1.87 0.95 -13.72
N MET A 175 1.76 0.18 -12.66
CA MET A 175 1.73 0.66 -11.27
C MET A 175 3.04 0.28 -10.59
N SER A 176 3.65 1.25 -9.94
CA SER A 176 4.96 1.12 -9.32
C SER A 176 4.91 1.60 -7.89
N GLN A 177 5.46 0.83 -6.97
CA GLN A 177 5.52 1.15 -5.55
C GLN A 177 6.94 0.94 -5.04
N TRP A 178 7.46 1.90 -4.29
CA TRP A 178 8.82 1.89 -3.74
C TRP A 178 8.87 2.07 -2.22
N GLY A 179 7.71 1.94 -1.55
CA GLY A 179 7.60 1.89 -0.11
C GLY A 179 7.44 3.26 0.58
N ILE A 180 7.41 4.35 -0.17
CA ILE A 180 7.26 5.70 0.37
C ILE A 180 6.34 6.56 -0.51
N ALA A 181 5.44 7.32 0.10
CA ALA A 181 4.51 8.21 -0.60
C ALA A 181 5.11 9.63 -0.70
N ASP A 182 6.16 9.80 -1.53
CA ASP A 182 6.96 11.02 -1.61
C ASP A 182 6.71 11.88 -2.86
N GLU A 183 5.81 11.44 -3.76
CA GLU A 183 5.44 12.16 -4.98
C GLU A 183 3.96 12.54 -4.96
N PRO A 184 3.57 13.73 -5.45
CA PRO A 184 2.15 14.13 -5.54
C PRO A 184 1.31 13.11 -6.32
N GLY A 185 0.14 12.77 -5.78
CA GLY A 185 -0.78 11.81 -6.39
C GLY A 185 -0.27 10.36 -6.39
N HIS A 186 0.79 10.06 -5.64
CA HIS A 186 1.35 8.73 -5.55
C HIS A 186 0.70 7.92 -4.41
N PHE A 187 0.29 6.69 -4.75
CA PHE A 187 -0.10 5.67 -3.79
C PHE A 187 1.06 4.72 -3.56
N ASP A 188 1.42 4.52 -2.33
CA ASP A 188 2.42 3.52 -1.96
C ASP A 188 2.00 2.71 -0.74
N HIS A 189 2.66 1.59 -0.54
CA HIS A 189 2.51 0.69 0.60
C HIS A 189 3.82 0.63 1.36
N TRP A 190 3.80 0.77 2.67
CA TRP A 190 4.99 0.54 3.50
C TRP A 190 5.44 -0.90 3.33
N GLY A 191 6.51 -1.13 2.64
CA GLY A 191 6.95 -2.45 2.15
C GLY A 191 6.82 -2.61 0.64
N GLY A 192 6.61 -1.50 -0.08
CA GLY A 192 6.66 -1.49 -1.55
C GLY A 192 8.02 -1.97 -2.07
N GLY A 193 8.17 -2.01 -3.35
CA GLY A 193 9.38 -2.51 -4.04
C GLY A 193 8.98 -3.39 -5.22
N HIS A 194 7.86 -3.06 -5.85
CA HIS A 194 7.33 -3.85 -6.94
C HIS A 194 6.75 -3.00 -8.05
N ILE A 195 6.63 -3.63 -9.20
CA ILE A 195 6.03 -3.08 -10.41
C ILE A 195 5.01 -4.09 -10.88
N HIS A 196 3.82 -3.65 -11.25
CA HIS A 196 2.81 -4.52 -11.82
C HIS A 196 1.95 -3.81 -12.85
N THR A 197 1.39 -4.61 -13.74
CA THR A 197 0.33 -4.25 -14.65
C THR A 197 -0.57 -5.47 -14.85
N PHE A 198 -1.68 -5.28 -15.50
CA PHE A 198 -2.57 -6.41 -15.84
C PHE A 198 -2.32 -6.86 -17.27
N PRO A 199 -2.45 -8.19 -17.55
CA PRO A 199 -2.52 -8.67 -18.91
C PRO A 199 -3.68 -8.03 -19.67
N ASN A 200 -3.50 -7.81 -20.98
CA ASN A 200 -4.62 -7.44 -21.83
C ASN A 200 -5.69 -8.52 -21.79
N GLU A 201 -6.96 -8.14 -21.85
CA GLU A 201 -8.06 -9.10 -21.76
C GLU A 201 -7.94 -10.23 -22.78
N GLY A 202 -8.07 -11.47 -22.31
CA GLY A 202 -8.03 -12.67 -23.15
C GLY A 202 -6.66 -13.01 -23.75
N SER A 203 -5.60 -12.30 -23.42
CA SER A 203 -4.27 -12.51 -24.00
C SER A 203 -3.44 -13.59 -23.31
N ALA A 204 -3.77 -13.94 -22.07
CA ALA A 204 -3.01 -14.91 -21.29
C ALA A 204 -3.20 -16.33 -21.84
N ASN A 205 -2.09 -17.02 -22.16
CA ASN A 205 -2.10 -18.38 -22.67
C ASN A 205 -0.90 -19.16 -22.13
N GLY A 206 -1.12 -20.40 -21.72
CA GLY A 206 -0.07 -21.26 -21.20
C GLY A 206 -0.44 -21.99 -19.92
N THR A 207 0.57 -22.45 -19.23
CA THR A 207 0.44 -23.23 -17.99
C THR A 207 1.17 -22.56 -16.84
N VAL A 208 0.53 -22.54 -15.67
CA VAL A 208 1.17 -22.14 -14.41
C VAL A 208 1.20 -23.37 -13.51
N VAL A 209 2.39 -23.75 -13.07
CA VAL A 209 2.61 -24.90 -12.20
C VAL A 209 2.85 -24.38 -10.77
N PHE A 210 2.03 -24.86 -9.85
CA PHE A 210 2.17 -24.62 -8.40
C PHE A 210 2.77 -25.86 -7.74
N GLN A 211 3.64 -25.62 -6.77
CA GLN A 211 4.24 -26.68 -5.97
C GLN A 211 3.65 -26.68 -4.54
N PRO A 212 3.71 -27.80 -3.80
CA PRO A 212 3.32 -27.81 -2.40
C PRO A 212 4.10 -26.77 -1.60
N GLY A 213 3.38 -25.88 -0.93
CA GLY A 213 3.97 -24.77 -0.16
C GLY A 213 3.92 -23.41 -0.87
N ASP A 214 3.59 -23.37 -2.16
CA ASP A 214 3.39 -22.11 -2.86
C ASP A 214 2.16 -21.38 -2.31
N ILE A 215 2.33 -20.07 -2.06
CA ILE A 215 1.22 -19.19 -1.70
C ILE A 215 0.69 -18.57 -2.99
N VAL A 216 -0.58 -18.79 -3.28
CA VAL A 216 -1.25 -18.22 -4.44
C VAL A 216 -2.23 -17.16 -3.98
N ILE A 217 -2.00 -15.92 -4.41
CA ILE A 217 -2.95 -14.82 -4.23
C ILE A 217 -3.63 -14.60 -5.57
N LEU A 218 -4.90 -14.96 -5.66
CA LEU A 218 -5.72 -14.71 -6.85
C LEU A 218 -6.67 -13.55 -6.55
N PRO A 219 -6.28 -12.31 -6.85
CA PRO A 219 -7.20 -11.19 -6.73
C PRO A 219 -8.30 -11.33 -7.77
N TYR A 220 -9.53 -11.50 -7.31
CA TYR A 220 -10.71 -11.45 -8.17
C TYR A 220 -11.22 -10.00 -8.16
N CYS A 221 -10.85 -9.23 -9.17
CA CYS A 221 -11.32 -7.86 -9.34
C CYS A 221 -12.19 -7.78 -10.60
N ARG A 222 -13.48 -7.49 -10.42
CA ARG A 222 -14.28 -6.91 -11.50
C ARG A 222 -14.24 -5.40 -11.32
N TYR A 223 -13.70 -4.70 -12.31
CA TYR A 223 -13.98 -3.28 -12.44
C TYR A 223 -15.47 -3.14 -12.79
N VAL A 224 -16.21 -2.45 -11.94
CA VAL A 224 -17.60 -2.08 -12.17
C VAL A 224 -17.64 -0.60 -12.47
#